data_7a60b6e2c5d1b4f388aa36a750c68af8
#
_entry.id   7a60b6e2c5d1b4f388aa36a750c68af8
#
_cell.length_a   1.000
_cell.length_b   1.000
_cell.length_c   1.000
_cell.angle_alpha   90.00
_cell.angle_beta   90.00
_cell.angle_gamma   90.00
#
_symmetry.space_group_name_H-M   'P 1'
#
loop_
_entity.id
_entity.type
_entity.pdbx_description
1 polymer ?
#
loop_
_entity_poly.entity_id
_entity_poly.type
_entity_poly.pdbx_seq_one_letter_code
_entity_poly.pdbx_strand_id
1 'polypeptide(L)'
;NQDRANAEQQAMINRLVDEFSNELNTLGVRVAKLEDQVGNVKVTGNYRLRYRGSQLKNDAYAYGKHSSFDYRARVIFNAKVNDKTDAVVRVQGSGELGNSNANIAQVNLAYVDHHFGKDTTLRVGRQLYTPALGLMYDDLIDGARLMYKHGKLDVSASYGYWWGGAGTYQNKENTISAAMLEVKGKLNKHVTLGGMYG
;
A
#
# COMPACT_ATOMS: atom_id res chain seq x y z
N ASN A 1 51.69 -11.61 -42.23
CA ASN A 1 51.59 -11.61 -40.75
C ASN A 1 50.38 -10.75 -40.24
N GLN A 2 50.03 -9.65 -40.93
CA GLN A 2 48.87 -8.82 -40.53
C GLN A 2 47.53 -9.51 -40.81
N ASP A 3 47.40 -10.24 -41.91
CA ASP A 3 46.19 -10.95 -42.27
C ASP A 3 45.90 -12.15 -41.31
N ARG A 4 46.93 -12.78 -40.78
CA ARG A 4 46.80 -13.82 -39.76
C ARG A 4 46.34 -13.25 -38.40
N ALA A 5 46.88 -12.10 -38.00
CA ALA A 5 46.49 -11.43 -36.77
C ALA A 5 45.04 -10.97 -36.85
N ASN A 6 44.58 -10.47 -37.99
CA ASN A 6 43.19 -10.08 -38.22
C ASN A 6 42.24 -11.29 -38.20
N ALA A 7 42.64 -12.40 -38.77
CA ALA A 7 41.83 -13.65 -38.74
C ALA A 7 41.67 -14.21 -37.32
N GLU A 8 42.75 -14.20 -36.53
CA GLU A 8 42.69 -14.64 -35.13
C GLU A 8 41.88 -13.72 -34.25
N GLN A 9 41.98 -12.40 -34.47
CA GLN A 9 41.15 -11.42 -33.76
C GLN A 9 39.67 -11.58 -34.11
N GLN A 10 39.35 -11.79 -35.39
CA GLN A 10 37.98 -12.00 -35.82
C GLN A 10 37.38 -13.31 -35.25
N ALA A 11 38.16 -14.37 -35.20
CA ALA A 11 37.75 -15.64 -34.58
C ALA A 11 37.50 -15.48 -33.07
N MET A 12 38.31 -14.67 -32.39
CA MET A 12 38.12 -14.37 -30.95
C MET A 12 36.89 -13.53 -30.70
N ILE A 13 36.64 -12.53 -31.56
CA ILE A 13 35.41 -11.69 -31.48
C ILE A 13 34.16 -12.55 -31.70
N ASN A 14 34.15 -13.40 -32.71
CA ASN A 14 33.02 -14.28 -32.99
C ASN A 14 32.75 -15.23 -31.82
N ARG A 15 33.78 -15.78 -31.23
CA ARG A 15 33.66 -16.66 -30.04
C ARG A 15 33.10 -15.93 -28.83
N LEU A 16 33.55 -14.69 -28.59
CA LEU A 16 33.01 -13.85 -27.54
C LEU A 16 31.53 -13.52 -27.79
N VAL A 17 31.15 -13.19 -29.02
CA VAL A 17 29.75 -12.91 -29.38
C VAL A 17 28.87 -14.13 -29.12
N ASP A 18 29.34 -15.34 -29.50
CA ASP A 18 28.59 -16.58 -29.27
C ASP A 18 28.45 -16.92 -27.78
N GLU A 19 29.51 -16.74 -26.98
CA GLU A 19 29.48 -16.92 -25.52
C GLU A 19 28.50 -15.92 -24.87
N PHE A 20 28.59 -14.63 -25.20
CA PHE A 20 27.67 -13.61 -24.67
C PHE A 20 26.22 -13.86 -25.08
N SER A 21 25.98 -14.28 -26.30
CA SER A 21 24.62 -14.62 -26.78
C SER A 21 24.06 -15.82 -26.00
N ASN A 22 24.83 -16.80 -25.71
CA ASN A 22 24.40 -17.95 -24.92
C ASN A 22 24.13 -17.59 -23.45
N GLU A 23 24.98 -16.74 -22.84
CA GLU A 23 24.76 -16.24 -21.49
C GLU A 23 23.51 -15.38 -21.39
N LEU A 24 23.30 -14.47 -22.35
CA LEU A 24 22.09 -13.62 -22.42
C LEU A 24 20.82 -14.46 -22.59
N ASN A 25 20.85 -15.48 -23.44
CA ASN A 25 19.73 -16.40 -23.60
C ASN A 25 19.46 -17.19 -22.29
N THR A 26 20.49 -17.67 -21.64
CA THR A 26 20.37 -18.39 -20.36
C THR A 26 19.82 -17.47 -19.25
N LEU A 27 20.29 -16.23 -19.20
CA LEU A 27 19.78 -15.22 -18.27
C LEU A 27 18.30 -14.88 -18.58
N GLY A 28 17.96 -14.70 -19.85
CA GLY A 28 16.58 -14.44 -20.29
C GLY A 28 15.62 -15.55 -19.87
N VAL A 29 16.01 -16.81 -20.05
CA VAL A 29 15.20 -17.98 -19.62
C VAL A 29 15.07 -18.02 -18.09
N ARG A 30 16.13 -17.71 -17.35
CA ARG A 30 16.09 -17.68 -15.88
C ARG A 30 15.21 -16.54 -15.37
N VAL A 31 15.27 -15.35 -15.99
CA VAL A 31 14.40 -14.22 -15.66
C VAL A 31 12.95 -14.55 -15.96
N ALA A 32 12.64 -15.08 -17.14
CA ALA A 32 11.27 -15.49 -17.49
C ALA A 32 10.72 -16.54 -16.52
N LYS A 33 11.53 -17.52 -16.11
CA LYS A 33 11.13 -18.52 -15.12
C LYS A 33 10.91 -17.92 -13.72
N LEU A 34 11.71 -16.94 -13.32
CA LEU A 34 11.53 -16.21 -12.07
C LEU A 34 10.25 -15.34 -12.12
N GLU A 35 10.01 -14.66 -13.22
CA GLU A 35 8.78 -13.88 -13.44
C GLU A 35 7.53 -14.77 -13.38
N ASP A 36 7.57 -15.97 -13.96
CA ASP A 36 6.49 -16.95 -13.90
C ASP A 36 6.29 -17.51 -12.47
N GLN A 37 7.37 -17.71 -11.71
CA GLN A 37 7.31 -18.18 -10.32
C GLN A 37 6.84 -17.10 -9.32
N VAL A 38 7.21 -15.85 -9.53
CA VAL A 38 6.79 -14.72 -8.67
C VAL A 38 5.36 -14.31 -8.97
N GLY A 39 4.87 -14.56 -10.20
CA GLY A 39 3.54 -14.19 -10.66
C GLY A 39 3.32 -12.68 -10.65
N ASN A 40 2.08 -12.27 -10.83
CA ASN A 40 1.68 -10.85 -10.84
C ASN A 40 1.49 -10.25 -9.44
N VAL A 41 2.02 -10.91 -8.38
CA VAL A 41 1.81 -10.49 -6.98
C VAL A 41 3.12 -10.02 -6.37
N LYS A 42 3.19 -8.74 -6.04
CA LYS A 42 4.27 -8.15 -5.25
C LYS A 42 3.91 -8.16 -3.77
N VAL A 43 4.74 -8.81 -2.96
CA VAL A 43 4.57 -8.85 -1.50
C VAL A 43 5.47 -7.82 -0.85
N THR A 44 4.91 -7.00 0.01
CA THR A 44 5.62 -6.01 0.83
C THR A 44 5.13 -6.07 2.27
N GLY A 45 5.83 -5.40 3.19
CA GLY A 45 5.37 -5.40 4.57
C GLY A 45 6.10 -4.39 5.43
N ASN A 46 5.58 -4.22 6.63
CA ASN A 46 6.23 -3.44 7.68
C ASN A 46 5.96 -4.06 9.05
N TYR A 47 6.89 -3.79 9.94
CA TYR A 47 6.81 -4.20 11.34
C TYR A 47 6.99 -2.97 12.23
N ARG A 48 6.24 -2.91 13.34
CA ARG A 48 6.40 -1.91 14.38
C ARG A 48 6.44 -2.59 15.73
N LEU A 49 7.44 -2.25 16.52
CA LEU A 49 7.51 -2.51 17.96
C LEU A 49 7.42 -1.18 18.68
N ARG A 50 6.56 -1.10 19.69
CA ARG A 50 6.36 0.13 20.43
C ARG A 50 6.24 -0.14 21.92
N TYR A 51 7.04 0.58 22.69
CA TYR A 51 6.86 0.70 24.14
C TYR A 51 5.98 1.92 24.45
N ARG A 52 5.00 1.73 25.28
CA ARG A 52 4.16 2.80 25.82
C ARG A 52 4.24 2.77 27.34
N GLY A 53 4.64 3.89 27.93
CA GLY A 53 4.56 4.12 29.37
C GLY A 53 3.59 5.27 29.63
N SER A 54 2.61 5.06 30.47
CA SER A 54 1.72 6.11 30.93
C SER A 54 1.66 6.12 32.45
N GLN A 55 1.69 7.31 33.03
CA GLN A 55 1.44 7.55 34.44
C GLN A 55 0.22 8.45 34.54
N LEU A 56 -0.91 7.85 34.88
CA LEU A 56 -2.12 8.61 35.18
C LEU A 56 -2.06 9.07 36.63
N LYS A 57 -1.96 10.38 36.83
CA LYS A 57 -2.11 11.02 38.12
C LYS A 57 -3.59 11.40 38.25
N ASN A 58 -4.40 10.53 38.80
CA ASN A 58 -5.80 10.85 39.09
C ASN A 58 -6.00 10.82 40.61
N ASP A 59 -6.41 11.93 41.19
CA ASP A 59 -6.53 12.12 42.63
C ASP A 59 -7.63 11.25 43.31
N ALA A 60 -8.41 10.53 42.53
CA ALA A 60 -9.55 9.74 43.02
C ALA A 60 -9.37 8.24 43.00
N TYR A 61 -8.48 7.67 42.21
CA TYR A 61 -8.27 6.21 42.11
C TYR A 61 -6.82 5.88 41.83
N ALA A 62 -6.28 4.99 42.64
CA ALA A 62 -5.00 4.29 42.61
C ALA A 62 -4.03 4.61 41.47
N TYR A 63 -2.82 5.03 41.84
CA TYR A 63 -1.66 5.17 40.98
C TYR A 63 -1.44 3.94 40.08
N GLY A 64 -1.84 4.00 38.82
CA GLY A 64 -1.56 2.98 37.84
C GLY A 64 -0.43 3.41 36.93
N LYS A 65 0.77 2.88 37.13
CA LYS A 65 1.80 2.88 36.08
C LYS A 65 1.41 1.77 35.11
N HIS A 66 0.99 2.14 33.90
CA HIS A 66 0.79 1.18 32.82
C HIS A 66 1.95 1.27 31.85
N SER A 67 2.65 0.17 31.70
CA SER A 67 3.62 0.02 30.61
C SER A 67 3.24 -1.16 29.75
N SER A 68 3.28 -1.01 28.46
CA SER A 68 3.01 -2.07 27.51
C SER A 68 4.00 -2.07 26.36
N PHE A 69 4.33 -3.27 25.89
CA PHE A 69 5.04 -3.49 24.64
C PHE A 69 4.05 -4.02 23.63
N ASP A 70 3.73 -3.22 22.62
CA ASP A 70 2.88 -3.66 21.53
C ASP A 70 3.68 -3.83 20.23
N TYR A 71 3.25 -4.80 19.43
CA TYR A 71 3.78 -5.03 18.09
C TYR A 71 2.67 -4.98 17.05
N ARG A 72 3.06 -4.68 15.82
CA ARG A 72 2.21 -4.75 14.65
C ARG A 72 3.03 -5.20 13.45
N ALA A 73 2.62 -6.30 12.84
CA ALA A 73 3.14 -6.79 11.57
C ALA A 73 2.08 -6.60 10.49
N ARG A 74 2.48 -6.12 9.32
CA ARG A 74 1.61 -5.97 8.14
C ARG A 74 2.28 -6.61 6.95
N VAL A 75 1.51 -7.41 6.20
CA VAL A 75 1.91 -7.97 4.90
C VAL A 75 0.90 -7.48 3.89
N ILE A 76 1.39 -6.95 2.78
CA ILE A 76 0.60 -6.35 1.72
C ILE A 76 0.88 -7.12 0.44
N PHE A 77 -0.17 -7.67 -0.14
CA PHE A 77 -0.17 -8.32 -1.44
C PHE A 77 -0.73 -7.34 -2.46
N ASN A 78 0.09 -6.97 -3.44
CA ASN A 78 -0.30 -6.12 -4.55
C ASN A 78 -0.29 -7.00 -5.81
N ALA A 79 -1.46 -7.29 -6.34
CA ALA A 79 -1.64 -8.13 -7.51
C ALA A 79 -2.00 -7.27 -8.72
N LYS A 80 -1.25 -7.39 -9.81
CA LYS A 80 -1.62 -6.84 -11.10
C LYS A 80 -2.57 -7.83 -11.78
N VAL A 81 -3.88 -7.56 -11.77
CA VAL A 81 -4.90 -8.44 -12.34
C VAL A 81 -4.85 -8.38 -13.87
N ASN A 82 -4.73 -7.17 -14.43
CA ASN A 82 -4.50 -6.89 -15.84
C ASN A 82 -3.92 -5.47 -16.01
N ASP A 83 -3.76 -5.00 -17.26
CA ASP A 83 -3.13 -3.70 -17.53
C ASP A 83 -3.88 -2.49 -16.97
N LYS A 84 -5.13 -2.66 -16.57
CA LYS A 84 -5.99 -1.58 -16.05
C LYS A 84 -6.50 -1.84 -14.66
N THR A 85 -6.15 -2.98 -14.05
CA THR A 85 -6.77 -3.40 -12.79
C THR A 85 -5.72 -3.97 -11.85
N ASP A 86 -5.64 -3.39 -10.66
CA ASP A 86 -4.81 -3.83 -9.56
C ASP A 86 -5.69 -4.25 -8.38
N ALA A 87 -5.27 -5.26 -7.63
CA ALA A 87 -5.92 -5.68 -6.40
C ALA A 87 -4.93 -5.61 -5.24
N VAL A 88 -5.39 -5.13 -4.09
CA VAL A 88 -4.57 -4.99 -2.90
C VAL A 88 -5.25 -5.66 -1.73
N VAL A 89 -4.51 -6.54 -1.06
CA VAL A 89 -4.93 -7.16 0.20
C VAL A 89 -3.84 -6.93 1.25
N ARG A 90 -4.21 -6.44 2.42
CA ARG A 90 -3.29 -6.28 3.55
C ARG A 90 -3.78 -7.09 4.74
N VAL A 91 -2.92 -8.00 5.19
CA VAL A 91 -3.10 -8.72 6.45
C VAL A 91 -2.30 -8.02 7.53
N GLN A 92 -2.93 -7.76 8.66
CA GLN A 92 -2.31 -7.15 9.83
C GLN A 92 -2.44 -8.09 11.01
N GLY A 93 -1.30 -8.42 11.61
CA GLY A 93 -1.24 -9.01 12.95
C GLY A 93 -0.80 -7.96 13.96
N SER A 94 -1.45 -7.90 15.11
CA SER A 94 -1.07 -7.01 16.19
C SER A 94 -1.37 -7.67 17.54
N GLY A 95 -0.58 -7.30 18.54
CA GLY A 95 -0.71 -7.82 19.88
C GLY A 95 0.15 -7.05 20.88
N GLU A 96 0.03 -7.46 22.11
CA GLU A 96 0.83 -6.99 23.23
C GLU A 96 1.72 -8.12 23.72
N LEU A 97 3.01 -7.84 23.89
CA LEU A 97 3.94 -8.84 24.42
C LEU A 97 3.59 -9.19 25.87
N GLY A 98 3.52 -10.47 26.16
CA GLY A 98 3.11 -10.96 27.47
C GLY A 98 1.59 -11.10 27.68
N ASN A 99 0.77 -10.70 26.69
CA ASN A 99 -0.68 -10.83 26.73
C ASN A 99 -1.15 -11.76 25.62
N SER A 100 -1.52 -13.00 25.96
CA SER A 100 -1.93 -14.03 25.01
C SER A 100 -3.28 -13.74 24.33
N ASN A 101 -4.13 -12.92 24.93
CA ASN A 101 -5.47 -12.63 24.43
C ASN A 101 -5.54 -11.46 23.46
N ALA A 102 -4.42 -10.77 23.25
CA ALA A 102 -4.37 -9.57 22.43
C ALA A 102 -3.84 -9.79 20.99
N ASN A 103 -3.65 -11.05 20.59
CA ASN A 103 -3.08 -11.40 19.29
C ASN A 103 -4.19 -11.56 18.26
N ILE A 104 -4.36 -10.55 17.42
CA ILE A 104 -5.38 -10.56 16.36
C ILE A 104 -4.69 -10.47 15.01
N ALA A 105 -5.03 -11.40 14.13
CA ALA A 105 -4.70 -11.31 12.71
C ALA A 105 -5.97 -11.04 11.90
N GLN A 106 -5.96 -10.01 11.06
CA GLN A 106 -7.13 -9.62 10.27
C GLN A 106 -6.75 -9.05 8.92
N VAL A 107 -7.65 -9.21 7.95
CA VAL A 107 -7.58 -8.50 6.68
C VAL A 107 -8.14 -7.10 6.90
N ASN A 108 -7.28 -6.10 6.85
CA ASN A 108 -7.69 -4.72 7.12
C ASN A 108 -7.66 -3.79 5.89
N LEU A 109 -7.13 -4.25 4.75
CA LEU A 109 -7.38 -3.66 3.44
C LEU A 109 -7.72 -4.77 2.46
N ALA A 110 -8.73 -4.54 1.63
CA ALA A 110 -9.10 -5.42 0.54
C ALA A 110 -9.85 -4.59 -0.51
N TYR A 111 -9.17 -4.14 -1.54
CA TYR A 111 -9.76 -3.31 -2.57
C TYR A 111 -9.20 -3.61 -3.95
N VAL A 112 -9.94 -3.19 -4.95
CA VAL A 112 -9.56 -3.24 -6.36
C VAL A 112 -9.52 -1.82 -6.90
N ASP A 113 -8.46 -1.48 -7.63
CA ASP A 113 -8.30 -0.26 -8.41
C ASP A 113 -8.51 -0.57 -9.88
N HIS A 114 -9.42 0.16 -10.53
CA HIS A 114 -9.58 0.13 -11.97
C HIS A 114 -9.23 1.49 -12.56
N HIS A 115 -8.29 1.49 -13.52
CA HIS A 115 -7.74 2.69 -14.14
C HIS A 115 -8.44 3.01 -15.45
N PHE A 116 -9.11 4.14 -15.52
CA PHE A 116 -9.70 4.70 -16.74
C PHE A 116 -8.71 5.71 -17.35
N GLY A 117 -7.79 5.21 -18.15
CA GLY A 117 -6.71 6.01 -18.73
C GLY A 117 -5.62 6.34 -17.70
N LYS A 118 -5.04 7.54 -17.78
CA LYS A 118 -3.89 7.94 -16.94
C LYS A 118 -4.29 8.69 -15.67
N ASP A 119 -5.44 9.32 -15.69
CA ASP A 119 -5.81 10.34 -14.70
C ASP A 119 -6.93 9.90 -13.77
N THR A 120 -7.70 8.88 -14.15
CA THR A 120 -8.89 8.46 -13.41
C THR A 120 -8.75 7.04 -12.87
N THR A 121 -9.04 6.86 -11.58
CA THR A 121 -9.05 5.54 -10.93
C THR A 121 -10.31 5.39 -10.10
N LEU A 122 -11.01 4.28 -10.29
CA LEU A 122 -12.07 3.83 -9.40
C LEU A 122 -11.53 2.77 -8.45
N ARG A 123 -11.61 3.03 -7.17
CA ARG A 123 -11.29 2.09 -6.10
C ARG A 123 -12.56 1.59 -5.44
N VAL A 124 -12.67 0.28 -5.28
CA VAL A 124 -13.82 -0.36 -4.62
C VAL A 124 -13.33 -1.37 -3.60
N GLY A 125 -13.89 -1.34 -2.40
CA GLY A 125 -13.57 -2.24 -1.30
C GLY A 125 -13.16 -1.53 -0.03
N ARG A 126 -12.53 -2.30 0.88
CA ARG A 126 -12.02 -1.80 2.16
C ARG A 126 -10.71 -1.08 1.96
N GLN A 127 -10.68 0.19 2.22
CA GLN A 127 -9.55 1.07 1.95
C GLN A 127 -9.31 2.08 3.07
N LEU A 128 -8.06 2.54 3.20
CA LEU A 128 -7.74 3.66 4.07
C LEU A 128 -8.26 4.96 3.45
N TYR A 129 -8.89 5.78 4.24
CA TYR A 129 -9.41 7.08 3.83
C TYR A 129 -9.00 8.16 4.83
N THR A 130 -8.31 9.19 4.33
CA THR A 130 -7.74 10.27 5.14
C THR A 130 -8.06 11.62 4.50
N PRO A 131 -9.36 12.02 4.47
CA PRO A 131 -9.74 13.31 3.92
C PRO A 131 -9.17 14.46 4.74
N ALA A 132 -8.87 15.58 4.09
CA ALA A 132 -8.27 16.76 4.70
C ALA A 132 -7.01 16.44 5.52
N LEU A 133 -6.11 15.57 4.99
CA LEU A 133 -4.88 15.15 5.66
C LEU A 133 -5.11 14.47 7.03
N GLY A 134 -6.26 13.83 7.20
CA GLY A 134 -6.61 13.15 8.45
C GLY A 134 -7.21 14.04 9.55
N LEU A 135 -7.46 15.31 9.27
CA LEU A 135 -8.07 16.23 10.26
C LEU A 135 -9.52 15.87 10.61
N MET A 136 -10.25 15.31 9.64
CA MET A 136 -11.65 14.91 9.86
C MET A 136 -11.79 13.40 10.10
N TYR A 137 -11.00 12.61 9.41
CA TYR A 137 -11.07 11.15 9.46
C TYR A 137 -9.73 10.54 9.05
N ASP A 138 -9.30 9.53 9.78
CA ASP A 138 -8.08 8.76 9.48
C ASP A 138 -8.31 7.30 9.85
N ASP A 139 -9.14 6.61 9.07
CA ASP A 139 -9.42 5.19 9.29
C ASP A 139 -9.92 4.53 7.99
N LEU A 140 -10.53 3.37 8.12
CA LEU A 140 -10.98 2.53 7.01
C LEU A 140 -12.40 2.91 6.58
N ILE A 141 -12.64 2.86 5.28
CA ILE A 141 -13.98 2.86 4.70
C ILE A 141 -14.18 1.58 3.89
N ASP A 142 -15.41 1.07 3.91
CA ASP A 142 -15.91 0.03 3.01
C ASP A 142 -16.80 0.69 1.97
N GLY A 143 -16.30 0.86 0.75
CA GLY A 143 -17.04 1.60 -0.27
C GLY A 143 -16.31 1.80 -1.57
N ALA A 144 -16.78 2.77 -2.33
CA ALA A 144 -16.21 3.17 -3.61
C ALA A 144 -15.63 4.58 -3.54
N ARG A 145 -14.53 4.80 -4.26
CA ARG A 145 -13.89 6.11 -4.42
C ARG A 145 -13.46 6.30 -5.85
N LEU A 146 -13.99 7.30 -6.50
CA LEU A 146 -13.55 7.77 -7.81
C LEU A 146 -12.53 8.89 -7.62
N MET A 147 -11.34 8.72 -8.17
CA MET A 147 -10.23 9.66 -8.05
C MET A 147 -9.83 10.14 -9.44
N TYR A 148 -9.73 11.46 -9.59
CA TYR A 148 -9.21 12.11 -10.79
C TYR A 148 -8.01 12.97 -10.42
N LYS A 149 -6.89 12.78 -11.10
CA LYS A 149 -5.66 13.51 -10.85
C LYS A 149 -5.02 13.93 -12.14
N HIS A 150 -5.04 15.22 -12.43
CA HIS A 150 -4.43 15.79 -13.61
C HIS A 150 -3.62 17.06 -13.27
N GLY A 151 -2.34 17.04 -13.59
CA GLY A 151 -1.44 18.16 -13.32
C GLY A 151 -1.40 18.54 -11.84
N LYS A 152 -1.97 19.71 -11.51
CA LYS A 152 -2.02 20.25 -10.15
C LYS A 152 -3.36 20.00 -9.43
N LEU A 153 -4.32 19.44 -10.14
CA LEU A 153 -5.67 19.18 -9.65
C LEU A 153 -5.82 17.72 -9.20
N ASP A 154 -6.39 17.52 -8.03
CA ASP A 154 -6.74 16.22 -7.47
C ASP A 154 -8.19 16.32 -6.95
N VAL A 155 -9.09 15.53 -7.53
CA VAL A 155 -10.51 15.48 -7.18
C VAL A 155 -10.86 14.05 -6.80
N SER A 156 -11.59 13.87 -5.73
CA SER A 156 -12.13 12.56 -5.40
C SER A 156 -13.55 12.65 -4.87
N ALA A 157 -14.38 11.74 -5.36
CA ALA A 157 -15.71 11.48 -4.85
C ALA A 157 -15.73 10.10 -4.21
N SER A 158 -16.25 9.97 -3.01
CA SER A 158 -16.35 8.73 -2.28
C SER A 158 -17.74 8.53 -1.68
N TYR A 159 -18.13 7.25 -1.63
CA TYR A 159 -19.31 6.81 -0.92
C TYR A 159 -19.02 5.47 -0.24
N GLY A 160 -19.40 5.34 1.01
CA GLY A 160 -19.20 4.08 1.72
C GLY A 160 -19.55 4.15 3.19
N TYR A 161 -19.30 3.04 3.84
CA TYR A 161 -19.48 2.88 5.28
C TYR A 161 -18.19 3.25 5.99
N TRP A 162 -18.26 4.17 6.91
CA TRP A 162 -17.13 4.63 7.70
C TRP A 162 -16.98 3.77 8.94
N TRP A 163 -15.79 3.27 9.14
CA TRP A 163 -15.46 2.57 10.38
C TRP A 163 -15.25 3.63 11.46
N GLY A 164 -15.99 3.52 12.56
CA GLY A 164 -15.88 4.48 13.65
C GLY A 164 -14.44 4.61 14.13
N GLY A 165 -13.99 5.85 14.30
CA GLY A 165 -12.66 6.19 14.81
C GLY A 165 -12.39 5.54 16.17
N ALA A 166 -11.11 5.48 16.52
CA ALA A 166 -10.53 4.83 17.69
C ALA A 166 -11.49 4.52 18.85
N GLY A 167 -11.91 3.30 18.94
CA GLY A 167 -12.44 2.73 20.20
C GLY A 167 -13.93 2.57 20.32
N THR A 168 -14.71 2.91 19.33
CA THR A 168 -16.17 2.76 19.46
C THR A 168 -16.78 2.17 18.20
N TYR A 169 -17.58 1.14 18.41
CA TYR A 169 -18.59 0.62 17.49
C TYR A 169 -18.17 -0.47 16.51
N GLN A 170 -17.95 -1.65 17.07
CA GLN A 170 -18.06 -2.91 16.35
C GLN A 170 -19.54 -3.38 16.19
N ASN A 171 -20.51 -2.55 16.54
CA ASN A 171 -21.92 -2.88 16.38
C ASN A 171 -22.41 -2.43 15.00
N LYS A 172 -22.92 -3.37 14.23
CA LYS A 172 -23.57 -3.17 12.91
C LYS A 172 -24.62 -2.05 12.90
N GLU A 173 -25.17 -1.69 14.04
CA GLU A 173 -26.23 -0.71 14.21
C GLU A 173 -25.75 0.75 14.11
N ASN A 174 -24.44 1.00 14.16
CA ASN A 174 -23.86 2.35 14.15
C ASN A 174 -22.90 2.59 12.96
N THR A 175 -23.06 1.84 11.88
CA THR A 175 -22.29 2.08 10.66
C THR A 175 -22.85 3.29 9.94
N ILE A 176 -22.11 4.38 9.90
CA ILE A 176 -22.49 5.59 9.19
C ILE A 176 -22.07 5.46 7.72
N SER A 177 -23.04 5.59 6.81
CA SER A 177 -22.73 5.78 5.39
C SER A 177 -22.61 7.28 5.11
N ALA A 178 -21.58 7.65 4.34
CA ALA A 178 -21.38 9.02 3.93
C ALA A 178 -20.92 9.12 2.48
N ALA A 179 -21.37 10.17 1.81
CA ALA A 179 -20.81 10.62 0.55
C ALA A 179 -19.86 11.77 0.84
N MET A 180 -18.75 11.87 0.10
CA MET A 180 -17.81 12.97 0.23
C MET A 180 -17.20 13.34 -1.10
N LEU A 181 -17.10 14.62 -1.34
CA LEU A 181 -16.38 15.23 -2.45
C LEU A 181 -15.18 16.00 -1.89
N GLU A 182 -14.00 15.70 -2.39
CA GLU A 182 -12.77 16.39 -2.02
C GLU A 182 -12.10 16.94 -3.27
N VAL A 183 -11.68 18.21 -3.21
CA VAL A 183 -10.94 18.88 -4.29
C VAL A 183 -9.69 19.49 -3.70
N LYS A 184 -8.54 19.20 -4.31
CA LYS A 184 -7.23 19.77 -3.94
C LYS A 184 -6.56 20.37 -5.15
N GLY A 185 -5.99 21.56 -4.99
CA GLY A 185 -5.20 22.24 -6.00
C GLY A 185 -3.82 22.64 -5.47
N LYS A 186 -2.76 22.24 -6.16
CA LYS A 186 -1.40 22.70 -5.86
C LYS A 186 -1.17 24.07 -6.46
N LEU A 187 -1.03 25.11 -5.64
CA LEU A 187 -0.69 26.46 -6.10
C LEU A 187 0.79 26.53 -6.50
N ASN A 188 1.65 25.99 -5.64
CA ASN A 188 3.09 25.91 -5.88
C ASN A 188 3.69 24.67 -5.18
N LYS A 189 5.03 24.56 -5.13
CA LYS A 189 5.72 23.41 -4.49
C LYS A 189 5.51 23.31 -2.98
N HIS A 190 5.05 24.39 -2.32
CA HIS A 190 4.89 24.46 -0.86
C HIS A 190 3.43 24.57 -0.43
N VAL A 191 2.53 25.03 -1.29
CA VAL A 191 1.15 25.35 -0.94
C VAL A 191 0.17 24.50 -1.76
N THR A 192 -0.69 23.78 -1.05
CA THR A 192 -1.86 23.08 -1.61
C THR A 192 -3.10 23.61 -0.90
N LEU A 193 -4.09 24.05 -1.65
CA LEU A 193 -5.42 24.39 -1.15
C LEU A 193 -6.35 23.22 -1.42
N GLY A 194 -7.27 22.97 -0.50
CA GLY A 194 -8.28 21.94 -0.64
C GLY A 194 -9.56 22.34 0.04
N GLY A 195 -10.66 21.83 -0.49
CA GLY A 195 -12.00 21.93 0.06
C GLY A 195 -12.69 20.58 0.01
N MET A 196 -13.64 20.36 0.90
CA MET A 196 -14.44 19.15 0.94
C MET A 196 -15.88 19.49 1.27
N TYR A 197 -16.78 18.62 0.80
CA TYR A 197 -18.18 18.63 1.08
C TYR A 197 -18.68 17.20 1.29
N GLY A 198 -19.49 16.97 2.32
CA GLY A 198 -20.03 15.66 2.65
C GLY A 198 -21.30 15.76 3.46
#